data_1dc060408266d7b14c9df9cbf34b6034
#
_entry.id   1dc060408266d7b14c9df9cbf34b6034
#
_cell.length_a   1.000
_cell.length_b   1.000
_cell.length_c   1.000
_cell.angle_alpha   90.00
_cell.angle_beta   90.00
_cell.angle_gamma   90.00
#
_symmetry.space_group_name_H-M   'P 1'
#
loop_
_entity.id
_entity.type
_entity.pdbx_description
1 polymer ?
#
loop_
_entity_poly.entity_id
_entity_poly.type
_entity_poly.pdbx_seq_one_letter_code
_entity_poly.pdbx_strand_id
1 'polypeptide(L)'
;FRDEDLRADRQPEFTQIDCEMSFVDRKGVLENFGGLITQLFKNVLNKDLGEIPIMEYDEAIKYYGSDKPDLRFGMKFHDITSIVKGKGFKVFDESEVILSINIKGCSNYSRKQIDELTEFVKTPQIGSKGLVYIKNNEDGTLKSSVDKFYSSEDLKVIASENNSNPSDLILILAGEKKQTFTAMSSLRLLMGDKLKLRNP
;
A
#
# COMPACT_ATOMS: atom_id res chain seq x y z
N PHE A 1 25.82 6.81 -20.42
CA PHE A 1 25.12 7.91 -21.10
C PHE A 1 23.82 7.38 -21.70
N ARG A 2 22.67 7.87 -21.27
CA ARG A 2 21.37 7.50 -21.87
C ARG A 2 20.50 8.73 -22.02
N ASP A 3 19.83 8.84 -23.17
CA ASP A 3 18.77 9.82 -23.37
C ASP A 3 17.48 9.28 -22.73
N GLU A 4 17.23 9.68 -21.50
CA GLU A 4 16.06 9.25 -20.70
C GLU A 4 15.34 10.44 -20.12
N ASP A 5 14.02 10.29 -19.93
CA ASP A 5 13.21 11.27 -19.19
C ASP A 5 13.77 11.48 -17.78
N LEU A 6 13.91 12.73 -17.38
CA LEU A 6 14.35 13.08 -16.03
C LEU A 6 13.33 12.63 -15.00
N ARG A 7 13.74 11.78 -14.09
CA ARG A 7 12.97 11.33 -12.92
C ARG A 7 13.80 11.45 -11.67
N ALA A 8 13.18 11.45 -10.50
CA ALA A 8 13.87 11.59 -9.23
C ALA A 8 14.95 10.53 -8.97
N ASP A 9 14.82 9.36 -9.60
CA ASP A 9 15.70 8.18 -9.47
C ASP A 9 16.57 7.93 -10.72
N ARG A 10 16.61 8.85 -11.71
CA ARG A 10 17.36 8.68 -12.95
C ARG A 10 18.27 9.86 -13.24
N GLN A 11 19.46 9.53 -13.70
CA GLN A 11 20.46 10.50 -14.17
C GLN A 11 20.90 10.15 -15.59
N PRO A 12 21.13 11.15 -16.46
CA PRO A 12 21.60 10.90 -17.83
C PRO A 12 23.04 10.34 -17.88
N GLU A 13 23.84 10.64 -16.88
CA GLU A 13 25.20 10.11 -16.71
C GLU A 13 25.31 9.36 -15.40
N PHE A 14 25.80 8.13 -15.44
CA PHE A 14 25.99 7.31 -14.25
C PHE A 14 27.11 6.29 -14.45
N THR A 15 27.74 5.88 -13.36
CA THR A 15 28.70 4.77 -13.36
C THR A 15 27.95 3.48 -13.07
N GLN A 16 28.22 2.47 -13.86
CA GLN A 16 27.64 1.13 -13.71
C GLN A 16 28.75 0.15 -13.28
N ILE A 17 28.45 -0.69 -12.31
CA ILE A 17 29.24 -1.87 -11.99
C ILE A 17 28.57 -3.03 -12.72
N ASP A 18 29.22 -3.55 -13.74
CA ASP A 18 28.71 -4.66 -14.54
C ASP A 18 29.47 -5.93 -14.16
N CYS A 19 28.73 -7.02 -13.95
CA CYS A 19 29.29 -8.28 -13.47
C CYS A 19 28.73 -9.44 -14.29
N GLU A 20 29.65 -10.24 -14.83
CA GLU A 20 29.33 -11.51 -15.48
C GLU A 20 29.88 -12.67 -14.64
N MET A 21 29.07 -13.69 -14.43
CA MET A 21 29.45 -14.87 -13.65
C MET A 21 29.09 -16.16 -14.35
N SER A 22 30.02 -17.12 -14.35
CA SER A 22 29.79 -18.47 -14.90
C SER A 22 29.35 -19.44 -13.82
N PHE A 23 28.62 -20.47 -14.21
CA PHE A 23 28.20 -21.59 -13.35
C PHE A 23 27.43 -21.19 -12.09
N VAL A 24 26.62 -20.13 -12.18
CA VAL A 24 25.73 -19.65 -11.12
C VAL A 24 24.27 -19.79 -11.54
N ASP A 25 23.44 -20.10 -10.57
CA ASP A 25 21.98 -20.05 -10.69
C ASP A 25 21.41 -18.77 -10.08
N ARG A 26 20.08 -18.60 -10.11
CA ARG A 26 19.37 -17.47 -9.50
C ARG A 26 19.78 -17.27 -8.03
N LYS A 27 19.91 -18.34 -7.27
CA LYS A 27 20.25 -18.28 -5.84
C LYS A 27 21.65 -17.74 -5.64
N GLY A 28 22.62 -18.25 -6.38
CA GLY A 28 24.02 -17.78 -6.32
C GLY A 28 24.15 -16.30 -6.68
N VAL A 29 23.40 -15.82 -7.68
CA VAL A 29 23.37 -14.37 -8.01
C VAL A 29 22.83 -13.54 -6.84
N LEU A 30 21.68 -13.96 -6.27
CA LEU A 30 21.07 -13.23 -5.13
C LEU A 30 21.98 -13.23 -3.90
N GLU A 31 22.64 -14.33 -3.58
CA GLU A 31 23.57 -14.44 -2.46
C GLU A 31 24.79 -13.50 -2.64
N ASN A 32 25.41 -13.51 -3.82
CA ASN A 32 26.57 -12.66 -4.10
C ASN A 32 26.22 -11.17 -4.04
N PHE A 33 25.17 -10.73 -4.73
CA PHE A 33 24.76 -9.31 -4.74
C PHE A 33 24.10 -8.87 -3.44
N GLY A 34 23.34 -9.74 -2.78
CA GLY A 34 22.84 -9.48 -1.43
C GLY A 34 23.98 -9.26 -0.42
N GLY A 35 25.00 -10.12 -0.47
CA GLY A 35 26.21 -9.97 0.32
C GLY A 35 26.95 -8.66 0.03
N LEU A 36 27.11 -8.31 -1.26
CA LEU A 36 27.73 -7.03 -1.66
C LEU A 36 26.97 -5.84 -1.06
N ILE A 37 25.63 -5.80 -1.20
CA ILE A 37 24.84 -4.69 -0.66
C ILE A 37 24.96 -4.62 0.86
N THR A 38 24.82 -5.74 1.57
CA THR A 38 24.97 -5.80 3.03
C THR A 38 26.32 -5.27 3.47
N GLN A 39 27.40 -5.66 2.77
CA GLN A 39 28.77 -5.23 3.10
C GLN A 39 28.99 -3.73 2.81
N LEU A 40 28.44 -3.21 1.71
CA LEU A 40 28.49 -1.77 1.40
C LEU A 40 27.78 -0.94 2.48
N PHE A 41 26.58 -1.33 2.90
CA PHE A 41 25.87 -0.63 3.96
C PHE A 41 26.61 -0.67 5.27
N LYS A 42 27.20 -1.82 5.62
CA LYS A 42 28.00 -1.96 6.84
C LYS A 42 29.27 -1.11 6.81
N ASN A 43 30.01 -1.13 5.70
CA ASN A 43 31.33 -0.49 5.63
C ASN A 43 31.25 1.03 5.40
N VAL A 44 30.25 1.50 4.63
CA VAL A 44 30.11 2.91 4.25
C VAL A 44 29.19 3.67 5.21
N LEU A 45 28.10 3.04 5.64
CA LEU A 45 27.07 3.69 6.46
C LEU A 45 27.08 3.21 7.92
N ASN A 46 27.92 2.24 8.26
CA ASN A 46 27.93 1.56 9.56
C ASN A 46 26.53 1.03 9.95
N LYS A 47 25.76 0.57 8.95
CA LYS A 47 24.43 0.00 9.10
C LYS A 47 24.45 -1.49 8.81
N ASP A 48 24.01 -2.30 9.75
CA ASP A 48 23.76 -3.71 9.53
C ASP A 48 22.30 -3.87 9.00
N LEU A 49 22.16 -4.42 7.80
CA LEU A 49 20.84 -4.67 7.18
C LEU A 49 20.20 -5.97 7.67
N GLY A 50 20.96 -6.84 8.36
CA GLY A 50 20.50 -8.18 8.66
C GLY A 50 20.28 -9.02 7.39
N GLU A 51 19.35 -9.95 7.46
CA GLU A 51 18.94 -10.78 6.32
C GLU A 51 18.02 -9.99 5.38
N ILE A 52 18.38 -9.97 4.08
CA ILE A 52 17.54 -9.32 3.06
C ILE A 52 16.35 -10.25 2.76
N PRO A 53 15.10 -9.79 3.03
CA PRO A 53 13.93 -10.64 2.84
C PRO A 53 13.66 -10.91 1.36
N ILE A 54 13.23 -12.13 1.05
CA ILE A 54 12.74 -12.53 -0.27
C ILE A 54 11.22 -12.55 -0.21
N MET A 55 10.58 -11.91 -1.18
CA MET A 55 9.12 -11.87 -1.31
C MET A 55 8.74 -12.33 -2.71
N GLU A 56 7.73 -13.19 -2.82
CA GLU A 56 7.19 -13.59 -4.10
C GLU A 56 6.41 -12.44 -4.74
N TYR A 57 6.46 -12.35 -6.08
CA TYR A 57 5.80 -11.28 -6.83
C TYR A 57 4.29 -11.17 -6.52
N ASP A 58 3.60 -12.31 -6.50
CA ASP A 58 2.16 -12.35 -6.23
C ASP A 58 1.82 -11.85 -4.82
N GLU A 59 2.69 -12.13 -3.84
CA GLU A 59 2.56 -11.60 -2.48
C GLU A 59 2.75 -10.09 -2.45
N ALA A 60 3.78 -9.58 -3.13
CA ALA A 60 4.06 -8.15 -3.22
C ALA A 60 2.89 -7.38 -3.84
N ILE A 61 2.34 -7.88 -4.94
CA ILE A 61 1.17 -7.27 -5.59
C ILE A 61 -0.07 -7.38 -4.69
N LYS A 62 -0.35 -8.56 -4.15
CA LYS A 62 -1.55 -8.80 -3.31
C LYS A 62 -1.62 -7.87 -2.12
N TYR A 63 -0.53 -7.69 -1.39
CA TYR A 63 -0.53 -6.94 -0.12
C TYR A 63 -0.09 -5.49 -0.22
N TYR A 64 0.54 -5.08 -1.33
CA TYR A 64 1.13 -3.74 -1.45
C TYR A 64 0.88 -3.06 -2.80
N GLY A 65 0.38 -3.80 -3.82
CA GLY A 65 0.09 -3.26 -5.15
C GLY A 65 1.32 -2.81 -5.93
N SER A 66 2.52 -3.29 -5.58
CA SER A 66 3.79 -2.91 -6.19
C SER A 66 4.77 -4.07 -6.13
N ASP A 67 5.60 -4.21 -7.17
CA ASP A 67 6.77 -5.10 -7.21
C ASP A 67 7.96 -4.60 -6.37
N LYS A 68 7.87 -3.37 -5.86
CA LYS A 68 8.87 -2.71 -5.02
C LYS A 68 8.22 -2.13 -3.76
N PRO A 69 7.64 -2.97 -2.90
CA PRO A 69 6.91 -2.49 -1.73
C PRO A 69 7.85 -1.84 -0.72
N ASP A 70 7.44 -0.71 -0.16
CA ASP A 70 8.09 -0.15 1.01
C ASP A 70 7.68 -0.95 2.26
N LEU A 71 8.60 -1.72 2.81
CA LEU A 71 8.36 -2.61 3.95
C LEU A 71 8.69 -1.97 5.31
N ARG A 72 9.11 -0.70 5.34
CA ARG A 72 9.45 0.02 6.59
C ARG A 72 8.24 0.19 7.51
N PHE A 73 7.03 0.01 6.98
CA PHE A 73 5.78 0.09 7.74
C PHE A 73 4.76 -0.93 7.23
N GLY A 74 3.77 -1.24 8.08
CA GLY A 74 2.71 -2.18 7.76
C GLY A 74 1.70 -1.66 6.73
N MET A 75 0.39 -1.67 7.05
CA MET A 75 -0.73 -1.33 6.16
C MET A 75 -0.80 -2.25 4.95
N LYS A 76 -0.84 -3.57 5.17
CA LYS A 76 -1.15 -4.54 4.12
C LYS A 76 -2.56 -4.31 3.59
N PHE A 77 -2.76 -4.57 2.31
CA PHE A 77 -4.10 -4.56 1.72
C PHE A 77 -4.90 -5.78 2.17
N HIS A 78 -6.21 -5.55 2.33
CA HIS A 78 -7.21 -6.60 2.53
C HIS A 78 -8.18 -6.56 1.34
N ASP A 79 -8.35 -7.68 0.67
CA ASP A 79 -9.38 -7.84 -0.36
C ASP A 79 -10.70 -8.19 0.31
N ILE A 80 -11.60 -7.23 0.36
CA ILE A 80 -12.92 -7.35 0.99
C ILE A 80 -14.05 -7.54 -0.04
N THR A 81 -13.71 -7.82 -1.29
CA THR A 81 -14.66 -7.91 -2.40
C THR A 81 -15.83 -8.85 -2.10
N SER A 82 -15.55 -10.06 -1.61
CA SER A 82 -16.59 -11.06 -1.31
C SER A 82 -17.46 -10.68 -0.10
N ILE A 83 -16.95 -9.82 0.78
CA ILE A 83 -17.64 -9.40 2.01
C ILE A 83 -18.66 -8.29 1.72
N VAL A 84 -18.32 -7.38 0.79
CA VAL A 84 -19.08 -6.13 0.61
C VAL A 84 -19.97 -6.10 -0.63
N LYS A 85 -19.76 -6.98 -1.62
CA LYS A 85 -20.62 -7.07 -2.80
C LYS A 85 -22.02 -7.60 -2.49
N GLY A 86 -23.00 -7.20 -3.32
CA GLY A 86 -24.38 -7.67 -3.20
C GLY A 86 -25.21 -6.98 -2.11
N LYS A 87 -24.71 -5.86 -1.56
CA LYS A 87 -25.39 -5.07 -0.53
C LYS A 87 -26.14 -3.85 -1.09
N GLY A 88 -26.20 -3.69 -2.42
CA GLY A 88 -26.90 -2.61 -3.08
C GLY A 88 -26.15 -1.29 -3.19
N PHE A 89 -24.88 -1.26 -2.79
CA PHE A 89 -24.00 -0.12 -3.08
C PHE A 89 -23.37 -0.29 -4.46
N LYS A 90 -23.98 0.36 -5.45
CA LYS A 90 -23.68 0.20 -6.87
C LYS A 90 -22.18 0.28 -7.20
N VAL A 91 -21.43 1.20 -6.56
CA VAL A 91 -19.99 1.36 -6.79
C VAL A 91 -19.22 0.08 -6.43
N PHE A 92 -19.59 -0.60 -5.36
CA PHE A 92 -18.96 -1.86 -4.97
C PHE A 92 -19.47 -3.04 -5.81
N ASP A 93 -20.77 -3.06 -6.09
CA ASP A 93 -21.41 -4.16 -6.82
C ASP A 93 -20.89 -4.27 -8.26
N GLU A 94 -20.54 -3.14 -8.90
CA GLU A 94 -20.02 -3.06 -10.27
C GLU A 94 -18.47 -3.15 -10.35
N SER A 95 -17.74 -3.11 -9.22
CA SER A 95 -16.29 -3.14 -9.21
C SER A 95 -15.75 -4.56 -9.36
N GLU A 96 -14.59 -4.73 -10.00
CA GLU A 96 -13.90 -6.01 -10.07
C GLU A 96 -13.32 -6.41 -8.71
N VAL A 97 -12.68 -5.46 -8.05
CA VAL A 97 -12.02 -5.64 -6.76
C VAL A 97 -12.32 -4.48 -5.82
N ILE A 98 -12.40 -4.79 -4.53
CA ILE A 98 -12.55 -3.82 -3.46
C ILE A 98 -11.47 -4.08 -2.43
N LEU A 99 -10.55 -3.12 -2.30
CA LEU A 99 -9.39 -3.20 -1.41
C LEU A 99 -9.55 -2.23 -0.25
N SER A 100 -9.05 -2.63 0.90
CA SER A 100 -9.00 -1.80 2.09
C SER A 100 -7.63 -1.80 2.74
N ILE A 101 -7.32 -0.72 3.47
CA ILE A 101 -6.17 -0.61 4.38
C ILE A 101 -6.63 -0.07 5.72
N ASN A 102 -6.04 -0.56 6.80
CA ASN A 102 -6.29 -0.08 8.16
C ASN A 102 -5.21 0.94 8.58
N ILE A 103 -5.64 2.13 8.96
CA ILE A 103 -4.79 3.23 9.41
C ILE A 103 -4.94 3.38 10.91
N LYS A 104 -3.94 2.95 11.65
CA LYS A 104 -3.97 2.94 13.11
C LYS A 104 -4.06 4.35 13.70
N GLY A 105 -4.93 4.53 14.68
CA GLY A 105 -5.06 5.76 15.46
C GLY A 105 -5.61 6.97 14.70
N CYS A 106 -6.30 6.78 13.55
CA CYS A 106 -6.73 7.86 12.68
C CYS A 106 -8.26 8.02 12.56
N SER A 107 -9.06 7.44 13.46
CA SER A 107 -10.52 7.61 13.44
C SER A 107 -10.96 9.07 13.62
N ASN A 108 -10.13 9.86 14.28
CA ASN A 108 -10.37 11.30 14.54
C ASN A 108 -10.13 12.20 13.31
N TYR A 109 -9.74 11.65 12.14
CA TYR A 109 -9.57 12.45 10.93
C TYR A 109 -10.82 13.29 10.67
N SER A 110 -10.63 14.61 10.52
CA SER A 110 -11.70 15.54 10.18
C SER A 110 -12.25 15.29 8.78
N ARG A 111 -13.43 15.82 8.49
CA ARG A 111 -14.00 15.78 7.14
C ARG A 111 -13.03 16.33 6.10
N LYS A 112 -12.39 17.47 6.40
CA LYS A 112 -11.40 18.08 5.51
C LYS A 112 -10.24 17.14 5.18
N GLN A 113 -9.70 16.43 6.16
CA GLN A 113 -8.62 15.46 5.93
C GLN A 113 -9.07 14.28 5.06
N ILE A 114 -10.30 13.79 5.25
CA ILE A 114 -10.87 12.73 4.39
C ILE A 114 -11.13 13.27 2.98
N ASP A 115 -11.62 14.49 2.84
CA ASP A 115 -11.84 15.12 1.53
C ASP A 115 -10.49 15.30 0.78
N GLU A 116 -9.42 15.69 1.46
CA GLU A 116 -8.05 15.76 0.89
C GLU A 116 -7.57 14.39 0.38
N LEU A 117 -7.80 13.31 1.13
CA LEU A 117 -7.48 11.95 0.67
C LEU A 117 -8.34 11.54 -0.54
N THR A 118 -9.61 11.93 -0.53
CA THR A 118 -10.54 11.65 -1.64
C THR A 118 -10.11 12.37 -2.91
N GLU A 119 -9.73 13.64 -2.82
CA GLU A 119 -9.23 14.39 -3.98
C GLU A 119 -7.89 13.81 -4.49
N PHE A 120 -7.00 13.40 -3.59
CA PHE A 120 -5.75 12.74 -3.96
C PHE A 120 -5.99 11.49 -4.82
N VAL A 121 -6.88 10.59 -4.38
CA VAL A 121 -7.13 9.34 -5.13
C VAL A 121 -7.88 9.56 -6.45
N LYS A 122 -8.58 10.69 -6.60
CA LYS A 122 -9.27 11.07 -7.83
C LYS A 122 -8.37 11.75 -8.86
N THR A 123 -7.15 12.14 -8.51
CA THR A 123 -6.24 12.76 -9.48
C THR A 123 -6.05 11.86 -10.70
N PRO A 124 -5.89 12.41 -11.92
CA PRO A 124 -5.74 11.62 -13.14
C PRO A 124 -4.61 10.60 -13.09
N GLN A 125 -3.55 10.89 -12.33
CA GLN A 125 -2.39 10.02 -12.16
C GLN A 125 -2.72 8.75 -11.35
N ILE A 126 -3.71 8.82 -10.45
CA ILE A 126 -4.15 7.71 -9.59
C ILE A 126 -5.42 7.09 -10.13
N GLY A 127 -6.38 7.92 -10.54
CA GLY A 127 -7.54 7.52 -11.34
C GLY A 127 -8.61 6.73 -10.59
N SER A 128 -8.64 6.75 -9.26
CA SER A 128 -9.75 6.14 -8.51
C SER A 128 -11.01 7.01 -8.60
N LYS A 129 -12.18 6.38 -8.65
CA LYS A 129 -13.47 7.09 -8.73
C LYS A 129 -13.88 7.78 -7.44
N GLY A 130 -13.31 7.38 -6.31
CA GLY A 130 -13.60 7.94 -5.00
C GLY A 130 -12.97 7.12 -3.87
N LEU A 131 -13.22 7.55 -2.64
CA LEU A 131 -12.74 6.93 -1.42
C LEU A 131 -13.92 6.66 -0.48
N VAL A 132 -14.05 5.42 -0.02
CA VAL A 132 -14.96 5.06 1.07
C VAL A 132 -14.13 4.89 2.35
N TYR A 133 -14.70 5.24 3.49
CA TYR A 133 -14.03 5.07 4.78
C TYR A 133 -14.95 4.49 5.85
N ILE A 134 -14.35 3.82 6.82
CA ILE A 134 -14.99 3.39 8.06
C ILE A 134 -14.13 3.90 9.22
N LYS A 135 -14.72 4.63 10.14
CA LYS A 135 -14.11 5.04 11.40
C LYS A 135 -14.48 4.03 12.47
N ASN A 136 -13.49 3.45 13.13
CA ASN A 136 -13.67 2.70 14.35
C ASN A 136 -13.39 3.67 15.51
N ASN A 137 -14.46 4.24 16.07
CA ASN A 137 -14.35 5.27 17.10
C ASN A 137 -13.74 4.70 18.41
N GLU A 138 -13.31 5.56 19.30
CA GLU A 138 -12.71 5.18 20.59
C GLU A 138 -13.64 4.33 21.47
N ASP A 139 -14.94 4.55 21.37
CA ASP A 139 -15.99 3.78 22.04
C ASP A 139 -16.33 2.45 21.37
N GLY A 140 -15.63 2.10 20.28
CA GLY A 140 -15.87 0.91 19.47
C GLY A 140 -17.06 1.01 18.52
N THR A 141 -17.72 2.17 18.41
CA THR A 141 -18.76 2.38 17.40
C THR A 141 -18.15 2.55 16.03
N LEU A 142 -18.78 1.93 15.02
CA LEU A 142 -18.34 2.04 13.63
C LEU A 142 -19.19 3.06 12.89
N LYS A 143 -18.55 3.93 12.12
CA LYS A 143 -19.18 4.96 11.30
C LYS A 143 -18.60 4.96 9.90
N SER A 144 -19.43 4.92 8.87
CA SER A 144 -18.99 4.84 7.49
C SER A 144 -19.58 5.94 6.62
N SER A 145 -18.94 6.25 5.51
CA SER A 145 -19.51 7.08 4.44
C SER A 145 -20.64 6.37 3.69
N VAL A 146 -20.82 5.06 3.91
CA VAL A 146 -21.82 4.22 3.23
C VAL A 146 -22.78 3.51 4.20
N ASP A 147 -23.00 4.07 5.39
CA ASP A 147 -23.89 3.54 6.44
C ASP A 147 -25.29 3.17 5.93
N LYS A 148 -25.76 3.82 4.86
CA LYS A 148 -27.08 3.55 4.27
C LYS A 148 -27.20 2.15 3.64
N PHE A 149 -26.09 1.53 3.30
CA PHE A 149 -26.02 0.26 2.58
C PHE A 149 -25.53 -0.90 3.44
N TYR A 150 -24.86 -0.61 4.55
CA TYR A 150 -24.19 -1.61 5.39
C TYR A 150 -24.71 -1.53 6.83
N SER A 151 -25.18 -2.66 7.34
CA SER A 151 -25.61 -2.78 8.74
C SER A 151 -24.39 -2.66 9.70
N SER A 152 -24.66 -2.48 10.98
CA SER A 152 -23.62 -2.48 12.00
C SER A 152 -22.84 -3.80 12.02
N GLU A 153 -23.51 -4.91 11.73
CA GLU A 153 -22.89 -6.25 11.63
C GLU A 153 -21.98 -6.34 10.42
N ASP A 154 -22.37 -5.82 9.27
CA ASP A 154 -21.54 -5.77 8.06
C ASP A 154 -20.27 -4.96 8.33
N LEU A 155 -20.39 -3.79 8.97
CA LEU A 155 -19.25 -2.95 9.33
C LEU A 155 -18.28 -3.66 10.31
N LYS A 156 -18.82 -4.42 11.27
CA LYS A 156 -17.99 -5.23 12.19
C LYS A 156 -17.20 -6.31 11.45
N VAL A 157 -17.81 -6.98 10.47
CA VAL A 157 -17.11 -7.98 9.66
C VAL A 157 -15.97 -7.32 8.88
N ILE A 158 -16.20 -6.16 8.25
CA ILE A 158 -15.17 -5.42 7.53
C ILE A 158 -14.04 -4.98 8.49
N ALA A 159 -14.39 -4.47 9.68
CA ALA A 159 -13.41 -4.06 10.68
C ALA A 159 -12.56 -5.23 11.17
N SER A 160 -13.18 -6.38 11.41
CA SER A 160 -12.48 -7.62 11.81
C SER A 160 -11.51 -8.09 10.74
N GLU A 161 -11.92 -8.12 9.46
CA GLU A 161 -11.05 -8.51 8.33
C GLU A 161 -9.83 -7.60 8.21
N ASN A 162 -9.99 -6.31 8.53
CA ASN A 162 -8.92 -5.33 8.52
C ASN A 162 -8.09 -5.31 9.82
N ASN A 163 -8.35 -6.19 10.79
CA ASN A 163 -7.74 -6.15 12.13
C ASN A 163 -7.81 -4.74 12.75
N SER A 164 -8.96 -4.07 12.57
CA SER A 164 -9.18 -2.70 13.05
C SER A 164 -9.54 -2.69 14.53
N ASN A 165 -8.84 -1.85 15.28
CA ASN A 165 -9.10 -1.59 16.69
C ASN A 165 -9.82 -0.24 16.88
N PRO A 166 -10.41 0.02 18.07
CA PRO A 166 -10.87 1.37 18.40
C PRO A 166 -9.81 2.42 18.15
N SER A 167 -10.22 3.56 17.64
CA SER A 167 -9.41 4.68 17.14
C SER A 167 -8.81 4.50 15.73
N ASP A 168 -9.03 3.39 15.03
CA ASP A 168 -8.51 3.17 13.69
C ASP A 168 -9.43 3.72 12.60
N LEU A 169 -8.86 3.96 11.42
CA LEU A 169 -9.55 4.39 10.21
C LEU A 169 -9.31 3.38 9.10
N ILE A 170 -10.36 2.83 8.52
CA ILE A 170 -10.26 1.97 7.34
C ILE A 170 -10.55 2.81 6.11
N LEU A 171 -9.66 2.76 5.12
CA LEU A 171 -9.80 3.40 3.82
C LEU A 171 -10.04 2.32 2.76
N ILE A 172 -11.02 2.54 1.87
CA ILE A 172 -11.46 1.54 0.90
C ILE A 172 -11.49 2.16 -0.49
N LEU A 173 -10.89 1.48 -1.47
CA LEU A 173 -10.97 1.79 -2.89
C LEU A 173 -11.61 0.63 -3.64
N ALA A 174 -12.32 0.95 -4.71
CA ALA A 174 -13.03 -0.02 -5.53
C ALA A 174 -12.96 0.37 -7.02
N GLY A 175 -12.87 -0.63 -7.89
CA GLY A 175 -12.82 -0.41 -9.33
C GLY A 175 -12.26 -1.59 -10.11
N GLU A 176 -11.63 -1.29 -11.26
CA GLU A 176 -10.90 -2.24 -12.07
C GLU A 176 -9.66 -2.73 -11.31
N LYS A 177 -9.34 -4.01 -11.42
CA LYS A 177 -8.33 -4.67 -10.59
C LYS A 177 -6.97 -3.96 -10.61
N LYS A 178 -6.36 -3.82 -11.77
CA LYS A 178 -5.01 -3.26 -11.89
C LYS A 178 -4.93 -1.83 -11.35
N GLN A 179 -5.90 -1.00 -11.75
CA GLN A 179 -5.96 0.40 -11.33
C GLN A 179 -6.17 0.54 -9.82
N THR A 180 -7.04 -0.29 -9.24
CA THR A 180 -7.33 -0.25 -7.79
C THR A 180 -6.13 -0.62 -6.95
N PHE A 181 -5.35 -1.63 -7.35
CA PHE A 181 -4.09 -1.99 -6.68
C PHE A 181 -3.07 -0.86 -6.74
N THR A 182 -2.88 -0.24 -7.90
CA THR A 182 -1.96 0.90 -8.06
C THR A 182 -2.40 2.11 -7.24
N ALA A 183 -3.70 2.43 -7.28
CA ALA A 183 -4.28 3.54 -6.50
C ALA A 183 -4.15 3.30 -5.00
N MET A 184 -4.40 2.09 -4.52
CA MET A 184 -4.26 1.73 -3.11
C MET A 184 -2.79 1.78 -2.66
N SER A 185 -1.85 1.37 -3.53
CA SER A 185 -0.41 1.51 -3.26
C SER A 185 -0.02 2.98 -3.07
N SER A 186 -0.49 3.86 -3.93
CA SER A 186 -0.25 5.30 -3.83
C SER A 186 -0.85 5.90 -2.55
N LEU A 187 -2.08 5.51 -2.21
CA LEU A 187 -2.74 5.95 -0.97
C LEU A 187 -1.98 5.44 0.27
N ARG A 188 -1.52 4.19 0.26
CA ARG A 188 -0.71 3.61 1.33
C ARG A 188 0.58 4.41 1.56
N LEU A 189 1.30 4.76 0.49
CA LEU A 189 2.53 5.55 0.58
C LEU A 189 2.25 6.96 1.11
N LEU A 190 1.19 7.62 0.64
CA LEU A 190 0.77 8.93 1.16
C LEU A 190 0.47 8.86 2.67
N MET A 191 -0.22 7.82 3.11
CA MET A 191 -0.50 7.63 4.55
C MET A 191 0.77 7.36 5.34
N GLY A 192 1.72 6.59 4.79
CA GLY A 192 3.04 6.38 5.38
C GLY A 192 3.81 7.69 5.59
N ASP A 193 3.75 8.61 4.63
CA ASP A 193 4.36 9.93 4.73
C ASP A 193 3.65 10.83 5.74
N LYS A 194 2.31 10.92 5.66
CA LYS A 194 1.50 11.72 6.60
C LYS A 194 1.71 11.31 8.06
N LEU A 195 1.90 10.02 8.30
CA LEU A 195 2.12 9.45 9.63
C LEU A 195 3.61 9.35 10.02
N LYS A 196 4.52 9.83 9.15
CA LYS A 196 5.98 9.78 9.37
C LYS A 196 6.51 8.36 9.62
N LEU A 197 5.91 7.36 8.99
CA LEU A 197 6.33 5.96 9.08
C LEU A 197 7.46 5.62 8.10
N ARG A 198 7.72 6.51 7.14
CA ARG A 198 8.78 6.43 6.14
C ARG A 198 9.87 7.42 6.51
N ASN A 199 10.69 7.06 7.48
CA ASN A 199 11.89 7.84 7.76
C ASN A 199 12.93 7.58 6.66
N PRO A 200 13.64 8.63 6.17
CA PRO A 200 14.72 8.49 5.20
C PRO A 200 15.84 7.60 5.73
#